data_ebc597c61f5f4d3b6db5598bd11046c6
#
_entry.id   ebc597c61f5f4d3b6db5598bd11046c6
#
_cell.length_a   1.000
_cell.length_b   1.000
_cell.length_c   1.000
_cell.angle_alpha   90.00
_cell.angle_beta   90.00
_cell.angle_gamma   90.00
#
_symmetry.space_group_name_H-M   'P 1'
#
loop_
_entity.id
_entity.type
_entity.pdbx_description
1 polymer ?
#
loop_
_entity_poly.entity_id
_entity_poly.type
_entity_poly.pdbx_seq_one_letter_code
_entity_poly.pdbx_strand_id
1 'polypeptide(L)'
;MPGPEGAAPPDGVAPGGDGRDLPWVPDASFDGGELDCGSGLLLLIRRHIDPLAPGRLLELRSREKSVEEDLPAWCRMTGNELVHHARHGDEHVFLVAKGAFVPPAAPAAAVGGAGREARAGAARAPMPAAEAPRPVVALASLPAPAPAPAVPPLAVFGVGSWPRPRWMLRAIHERLEGRMSEEDFQATADDAVRLAVEAQLRAGVDVVTDGEQRRDSYASFVGARLDNCQLVPVTDLLPYVEDPAAFARELRALDVPAEKVRHPAVFGRLSRPRPLARHEAAFVRTLTDRPVKVALPGPYLLTRTLWMECVSDRAYATREALAADVVRVLPEEVAELLADGVALVQLDEPVLSEVVFGAPSRQRTFMCGALDARRDPAEELALAARLLAEVTAGLPRERLALHVCRGNWTPDERAALTGDYAPLLPFLADAPVGMLVLEACTHRAGALEVLADLPRRLRIGVGVLDQKSPRVESVDEVHARVARAVALFGADRVVLHPDCGFATFADNPIASADVAEAKLRAAVEAVRRVSGAKAP
;
A
#
# COMPACT_ATOMS: atom_id res chain seq x y z
N MET A 1 -42.89 8.46 54.89
CA MET A 1 -42.18 9.11 56.00
C MET A 1 -40.90 8.36 56.25
N PRO A 2 -39.77 9.04 56.47
CA PRO A 2 -39.17 10.11 55.69
C PRO A 2 -37.77 9.70 55.15
N GLY A 3 -37.25 10.44 54.19
CA GLY A 3 -35.80 10.47 53.94
C GLY A 3 -35.06 11.27 55.01
N PRO A 4 -33.75 11.38 54.96
CA PRO A 4 -33.16 12.58 54.42
C PRO A 4 -31.86 12.31 53.56
N GLU A 5 -31.63 13.20 52.57
CA GLU A 5 -30.52 14.17 52.50
C GLU A 5 -29.11 13.55 52.56
N GLY A 6 -28.35 13.49 51.49
CA GLY A 6 -27.68 14.65 50.93
C GLY A 6 -26.29 14.80 51.53
N ALA A 7 -25.24 14.39 50.80
CA ALA A 7 -23.90 14.98 50.94
C ALA A 7 -23.09 14.78 49.67
N ALA A 8 -22.57 15.89 49.15
CA ALA A 8 -21.65 15.95 48.03
C ALA A 8 -20.30 15.29 48.36
N PRO A 9 -19.55 14.83 47.33
CA PRO A 9 -18.27 14.16 47.52
C PRO A 9 -17.16 15.19 47.79
N PRO A 10 -16.16 14.84 48.59
CA PRO A 10 -14.93 15.61 48.65
C PRO A 10 -13.96 15.15 47.54
N ASP A 11 -13.32 16.12 46.96
CA ASP A 11 -12.16 15.99 46.08
C ASP A 11 -11.05 15.18 46.76
N GLY A 12 -10.40 14.30 45.95
CA GLY A 12 -9.20 13.62 46.36
C GLY A 12 -9.13 12.18 45.89
N VAL A 13 -8.99 11.98 44.56
CA VAL A 13 -8.55 10.68 44.05
C VAL A 13 -7.05 10.55 44.34
N ALA A 14 -6.73 9.82 45.37
CA ALA A 14 -5.38 9.27 45.54
C ALA A 14 -5.15 8.20 44.47
N PRO A 15 -3.96 8.10 43.85
CA PRO A 15 -3.66 7.01 42.92
C PRO A 15 -3.67 5.70 43.71
N GLY A 16 -4.51 4.77 43.28
CA GLY A 16 -4.56 3.41 43.81
C GLY A 16 -3.25 2.71 43.55
N GLY A 17 -2.45 2.53 44.58
CA GLY A 17 -1.26 1.70 44.56
C GLY A 17 -1.66 0.23 44.51
N ASP A 18 -1.61 -0.39 43.37
CA ASP A 18 -1.45 -1.84 43.22
C ASP A 18 -0.02 -2.14 43.69
N GLY A 19 0.15 -2.91 44.76
CA GLY A 19 1.38 -3.11 45.54
C GLY A 19 2.60 -3.68 44.79
N ARG A 20 3.00 -3.03 43.75
CA ARG A 20 4.17 -3.36 42.92
C ARG A 20 5.22 -2.27 43.10
N ASP A 21 6.41 -2.65 43.58
CA ASP A 21 7.54 -1.74 43.77
C ASP A 21 8.15 -1.34 42.42
N LEU A 22 7.52 -0.37 41.72
CA LEU A 22 8.16 0.29 40.59
C LEU A 22 9.12 1.36 41.12
N PRO A 23 10.32 1.49 40.52
CA PRO A 23 11.33 2.44 40.96
C PRO A 23 10.92 3.91 40.73
N TRP A 24 9.99 4.16 39.81
CA TRP A 24 9.42 5.47 39.49
C TRP A 24 7.92 5.37 39.21
N VAL A 25 7.19 6.46 39.45
CA VAL A 25 5.76 6.57 39.16
C VAL A 25 5.58 6.84 37.65
N PRO A 26 4.85 6.00 36.91
CA PRO A 26 4.56 6.24 35.50
C PRO A 26 3.59 7.41 35.31
N ASP A 27 3.74 8.14 34.21
CA ASP A 27 2.83 9.23 33.81
C ASP A 27 1.62 8.71 33.02
N ALA A 28 1.76 7.54 32.41
CA ALA A 28 0.68 6.81 31.75
C ALA A 28 0.92 5.30 31.89
N SER A 29 -0.15 4.51 31.79
CA SER A 29 -0.06 3.04 31.83
C SER A 29 -1.08 2.40 30.88
N PHE A 30 -0.74 1.23 30.34
CA PHE A 30 -1.69 0.37 29.65
C PHE A 30 -1.30 -1.11 29.73
N ASP A 31 -2.30 -1.98 29.55
CA ASP A 31 -2.12 -3.43 29.47
C ASP A 31 -2.12 -3.87 27.99
N GLY A 32 -0.98 -4.36 27.51
CA GLY A 32 -0.80 -4.92 26.17
C GLY A 32 -1.30 -6.35 26.04
N GLY A 33 -1.68 -7.01 27.15
CA GLY A 33 -2.21 -8.37 27.14
C GLY A 33 -1.21 -9.39 26.59
N GLU A 34 -1.67 -10.17 25.61
CA GLU A 34 -0.90 -11.20 24.90
C GLU A 34 -0.42 -10.74 23.52
N LEU A 35 -0.44 -9.43 23.26
CA LEU A 35 0.04 -8.87 22.00
C LEU A 35 1.58 -8.91 21.93
N ASP A 36 2.12 -9.48 20.86
CA ASP A 36 3.54 -9.38 20.53
C ASP A 36 3.86 -8.05 19.80
N CYS A 37 5.15 -7.76 19.66
CA CYS A 37 5.61 -6.55 18.97
C CYS A 37 5.26 -6.54 17.48
N GLY A 38 5.08 -7.69 16.84
CA GLY A 38 4.65 -7.83 15.45
C GLY A 38 3.13 -7.71 15.28
N SER A 39 2.36 -7.97 16.34
CA SER A 39 0.88 -7.98 16.33
C SER A 39 0.25 -6.66 16.80
N GLY A 40 0.97 -5.54 16.71
CA GLY A 40 0.42 -4.21 16.99
C GLY A 40 0.73 -3.63 18.36
N LEU A 41 1.39 -4.35 19.26
CA LEU A 41 1.78 -3.82 20.58
C LEU A 41 2.61 -2.52 20.44
N LEU A 42 3.52 -2.44 19.48
CA LEU A 42 4.35 -1.26 19.24
C LEU A 42 3.53 -0.02 18.85
N LEU A 43 2.40 -0.21 18.18
CA LEU A 43 1.47 0.87 17.86
C LEU A 43 0.75 1.37 19.12
N LEU A 44 0.32 0.44 19.99
CA LEU A 44 -0.28 0.80 21.29
C LEU A 44 0.72 1.53 22.18
N ILE A 45 1.97 1.06 22.23
CA ILE A 45 3.03 1.77 22.97
C ILE A 45 3.15 3.21 22.44
N ARG A 46 3.18 3.40 21.13
CA ARG A 46 3.24 4.73 20.53
C ARG A 46 2.05 5.61 20.91
N ARG A 47 0.83 5.08 20.83
CA ARG A 47 -0.37 5.82 21.20
C ARG A 47 -0.30 6.39 22.63
N HIS A 48 0.34 5.67 23.54
CA HIS A 48 0.43 6.07 24.95
C HIS A 48 1.69 6.89 25.26
N ILE A 49 2.82 6.64 24.57
CA ILE A 49 4.07 7.35 24.82
C ILE A 49 4.14 8.68 24.07
N ASP A 50 3.50 8.78 22.88
CA ASP A 50 3.60 9.96 22.04
C ASP A 50 3.02 11.23 22.63
N PRO A 51 1.90 11.21 23.34
CA PRO A 51 1.37 12.38 24.03
C PRO A 51 2.24 12.83 25.22
N LEU A 52 3.13 11.97 25.73
CA LEU A 52 3.96 12.30 26.86
C LEU A 52 5.04 13.34 26.51
N ALA A 53 5.41 14.17 27.46
CA ALA A 53 6.57 15.04 27.29
C ALA A 53 7.89 14.23 27.37
N PRO A 54 9.00 14.70 26.75
CA PRO A 54 10.30 14.04 26.86
C PRO A 54 10.70 13.80 28.33
N GLY A 55 11.23 12.62 28.61
CA GLY A 55 11.62 12.16 29.95
C GLY A 55 10.48 11.62 30.80
N ARG A 56 9.23 11.64 30.32
CA ARG A 56 8.07 11.05 31.01
C ARG A 56 7.98 9.54 30.76
N LEU A 57 7.37 8.83 31.70
CA LEU A 57 7.36 7.37 31.79
C LEU A 57 6.00 6.79 31.39
N LEU A 58 6.06 5.78 30.53
CA LEU A 58 4.96 4.89 30.22
C LEU A 58 5.19 3.54 30.89
N GLU A 59 4.20 3.05 31.65
CA GLU A 59 4.15 1.66 32.11
C GLU A 59 3.43 0.81 31.05
N LEU A 60 4.10 -0.23 30.59
CA LEU A 60 3.51 -1.29 29.76
C LEU A 60 3.48 -2.58 30.55
N ARG A 61 2.31 -3.23 30.58
CA ARG A 61 2.17 -4.61 31.05
C ARG A 61 1.94 -5.53 29.87
N SER A 62 2.58 -6.70 29.87
CA SER A 62 2.42 -7.70 28.82
C SER A 62 2.58 -9.11 29.38
N ARG A 63 1.82 -10.06 28.83
CA ARG A 63 1.98 -11.49 29.09
C ARG A 63 2.67 -12.23 27.95
N GLU A 64 3.00 -11.51 26.87
CA GLU A 64 3.70 -12.08 25.72
C GLU A 64 5.22 -12.05 25.92
N LYS A 65 5.87 -13.22 25.83
CA LYS A 65 7.29 -13.41 26.15
C LYS A 65 8.24 -12.71 25.17
N SER A 66 7.85 -12.62 23.89
CA SER A 66 8.69 -11.99 22.86
C SER A 66 8.94 -10.50 23.11
N VAL A 67 8.05 -9.86 23.88
CA VAL A 67 8.16 -8.43 24.23
C VAL A 67 9.44 -8.14 25.04
N GLU A 68 9.90 -9.09 25.84
CA GLU A 68 11.14 -8.95 26.60
C GLU A 68 12.37 -8.76 25.71
N GLU A 69 12.40 -9.39 24.53
CA GLU A 69 13.50 -9.31 23.58
C GLU A 69 13.33 -8.14 22.61
N ASP A 70 12.11 -7.89 22.13
CA ASP A 70 11.80 -6.93 21.07
C ASP A 70 11.71 -5.49 21.56
N LEU A 71 11.13 -5.25 22.73
CA LEU A 71 10.90 -3.90 23.25
C LEU A 71 12.19 -3.10 23.48
N PRO A 72 13.28 -3.69 24.01
CA PRO A 72 14.55 -2.98 24.13
C PRO A 72 15.14 -2.54 22.77
N ALA A 73 14.98 -3.40 21.74
CA ALA A 73 15.43 -3.07 20.39
C ALA A 73 14.60 -1.93 19.80
N TRP A 74 13.28 -1.99 19.96
CA TRP A 74 12.37 -0.92 19.55
C TRP A 74 12.67 0.41 20.26
N CYS A 75 12.91 0.40 21.57
CA CYS A 75 13.27 1.61 22.31
C CYS A 75 14.52 2.27 21.71
N ARG A 76 15.58 1.50 21.45
CA ARG A 76 16.81 2.00 20.82
C ARG A 76 16.56 2.60 19.44
N MET A 77 15.73 1.94 18.62
CA MET A 77 15.43 2.41 17.25
C MET A 77 14.60 3.70 17.23
N THR A 78 13.75 3.90 18.23
CA THR A 78 12.83 5.04 18.28
C THR A 78 13.34 6.20 19.14
N GLY A 79 14.55 6.07 19.72
CA GLY A 79 15.12 7.07 20.60
C GLY A 79 14.41 7.18 21.96
N ASN A 80 13.64 6.16 22.33
CA ASN A 80 13.07 6.01 23.67
C ASN A 80 14.03 5.18 24.54
N GLU A 81 13.85 5.22 25.87
CA GLU A 81 14.70 4.49 26.80
C GLU A 81 13.87 3.50 27.61
N LEU A 82 14.26 2.20 27.60
CA LEU A 82 13.72 1.22 28.52
C LEU A 82 14.41 1.42 29.90
N VAL A 83 13.65 1.97 30.84
CA VAL A 83 14.18 2.41 32.15
C VAL A 83 14.12 1.29 33.16
N HIS A 84 13.11 0.43 33.09
CA HIS A 84 12.91 -0.66 34.04
C HIS A 84 12.13 -1.81 33.40
N HIS A 85 12.48 -3.03 33.81
CA HIS A 85 11.74 -4.25 33.50
C HIS A 85 11.66 -5.14 34.74
N ALA A 86 10.48 -5.57 35.07
CA ALA A 86 10.22 -6.53 36.15
C ALA A 86 9.27 -7.63 35.67
N ARG A 87 9.38 -8.81 36.24
CA ARG A 87 8.49 -9.93 35.98
C ARG A 87 7.73 -10.34 37.24
N HIS A 88 6.42 -10.44 37.13
CA HIS A 88 5.51 -10.86 38.19
C HIS A 88 4.69 -12.07 37.73
N GLY A 89 5.17 -13.27 37.99
CA GLY A 89 4.57 -14.51 37.49
C GLY A 89 4.70 -14.60 35.96
N ASP A 90 3.58 -14.58 35.26
CA ASP A 90 3.53 -14.58 33.78
C ASP A 90 3.39 -13.18 33.18
N GLU A 91 3.32 -12.14 34.02
CA GLU A 91 3.20 -10.75 33.56
C GLU A 91 4.56 -10.04 33.62
N HIS A 92 4.93 -9.40 32.51
CA HIS A 92 6.07 -8.50 32.40
C HIS A 92 5.60 -7.06 32.54
N VAL A 93 6.32 -6.27 33.33
CA VAL A 93 6.06 -4.82 33.53
C VAL A 93 7.28 -4.05 33.08
N PHE A 94 7.09 -3.18 32.12
CA PHE A 94 8.14 -2.34 31.56
C PHE A 94 7.85 -0.86 31.86
N LEU A 95 8.90 -0.08 32.19
CA LEU A 95 8.84 1.37 32.17
C LEU A 95 9.67 1.89 31.01
N VAL A 96 9.00 2.61 30.11
CA VAL A 96 9.63 3.18 28.92
C VAL A 96 9.55 4.71 29.02
N ALA A 97 10.70 5.37 28.95
CA ALA A 97 10.77 6.83 28.89
C ALA A 97 10.65 7.32 27.46
N LYS A 98 9.91 8.40 27.24
CA LYS A 98 9.93 9.13 25.98
C LYS A 98 11.24 9.91 25.85
N GLY A 99 12.13 9.45 24.96
CA GLY A 99 13.47 9.98 24.86
C GLY A 99 14.36 9.52 26.02
N ALA A 100 15.42 10.27 26.29
CA ALA A 100 16.34 9.99 27.38
C ALA A 100 15.67 10.23 28.76
N PHE A 101 15.89 9.31 29.68
CA PHE A 101 15.40 9.40 31.05
C PHE A 101 16.42 10.09 31.96
N VAL A 102 15.95 11.09 32.70
CA VAL A 102 16.76 11.71 33.77
C VAL A 102 16.03 11.43 35.09
N PRO A 103 16.59 10.56 35.95
CA PRO A 103 15.98 10.27 37.24
C PRO A 103 15.75 11.56 38.04
N PRO A 104 14.59 11.73 38.68
CA PRO A 104 14.40 12.84 39.61
C PRO A 104 15.45 12.77 40.72
N ALA A 105 16.09 13.90 41.01
CA ALA A 105 17.07 13.97 42.11
C ALA A 105 16.39 13.52 43.43
N ALA A 106 17.07 12.66 44.17
CA ALA A 106 16.59 12.22 45.47
C ALA A 106 16.29 13.45 46.37
N PRO A 107 15.19 13.48 47.13
CA PRO A 107 14.83 14.63 47.94
C PRO A 107 15.89 14.88 49.01
N ALA A 108 16.66 15.97 48.85
CA ALA A 108 17.50 16.48 49.93
C ALA A 108 16.59 16.97 51.06
N ALA A 109 16.92 16.56 52.27
CA ALA A 109 16.19 16.91 53.47
C ALA A 109 15.92 18.40 53.59
N ALA A 110 14.69 18.75 53.98
CA ALA A 110 14.16 20.09 54.05
C ALA A 110 14.99 21.00 54.98
N VAL A 111 15.40 22.16 54.46
CA VAL A 111 15.59 23.37 55.27
C VAL A 111 14.79 24.49 54.58
N GLY A 112 13.90 25.10 55.34
CA GLY A 112 12.89 26.00 54.86
C GLY A 112 13.37 27.34 54.31
N GLY A 113 12.51 27.95 53.52
CA GLY A 113 12.68 29.34 53.06
C GLY A 113 11.59 29.68 52.03
N ALA A 114 10.69 30.54 52.41
CA ALA A 114 9.58 31.03 51.61
C ALA A 114 10.05 31.84 50.39
N GLY A 115 9.32 31.69 49.28
CA GLY A 115 9.48 32.55 48.13
C GLY A 115 8.50 32.18 47.02
N ARG A 116 7.34 32.80 47.06
CA ARG A 116 6.29 32.71 46.08
C ARG A 116 6.60 33.64 44.92
N GLU A 117 6.92 33.12 43.77
CA GLU A 117 6.77 33.87 42.53
C GLU A 117 6.18 32.99 41.42
N ALA A 118 5.04 33.51 40.94
CA ALA A 118 4.33 32.93 39.80
C ALA A 118 5.20 33.04 38.53
N ARG A 119 5.43 31.94 37.84
CA ARG A 119 5.93 31.97 36.46
C ARG A 119 4.84 31.61 35.47
N ALA A 120 4.57 32.63 34.69
CA ALA A 120 3.76 32.63 33.52
C ALA A 120 4.19 31.53 32.51
N GLY A 121 3.24 31.12 31.67
CA GLY A 121 3.30 30.08 30.67
C GLY A 121 4.61 29.96 29.92
N ALA A 122 5.17 28.77 29.94
CA ALA A 122 6.25 28.39 29.05
C ALA A 122 5.68 28.27 27.63
N ALA A 123 6.03 29.23 26.80
CA ALA A 123 5.82 29.16 25.37
C ALA A 123 6.47 27.87 24.84
N ARG A 124 5.69 27.13 24.08
CA ARG A 124 6.12 25.96 23.31
C ARG A 124 7.38 26.32 22.53
N ALA A 125 8.49 25.65 22.81
CA ALA A 125 9.71 25.83 22.02
C ALA A 125 9.38 25.56 20.54
N PRO A 126 9.81 26.40 19.61
CA PRO A 126 9.58 26.14 18.19
C PRO A 126 10.23 24.80 17.84
N MET A 127 9.45 23.91 17.22
CA MET A 127 9.98 22.73 16.57
C MET A 127 11.11 23.19 15.62
N PRO A 128 12.21 22.41 15.49
CA PRO A 128 13.20 22.72 14.48
C PRO A 128 12.47 22.91 13.16
N ALA A 129 12.73 24.04 12.50
CA ALA A 129 12.12 24.37 11.23
C ALA A 129 12.23 23.15 10.30
N ALA A 130 11.11 22.74 9.73
CA ALA A 130 11.09 21.66 8.75
C ALA A 130 12.21 21.98 7.74
N GLU A 131 13.16 21.05 7.63
CA GLU A 131 14.24 21.16 6.65
C GLU A 131 13.59 21.44 5.30
N ALA A 132 14.03 22.50 4.63
CA ALA A 132 13.48 22.90 3.34
C ALA A 132 13.40 21.67 2.42
N PRO A 133 12.33 21.52 1.63
CA PRO A 133 12.17 20.35 0.76
C PRO A 133 13.46 20.20 -0.05
N ARG A 134 14.11 19.04 0.07
CA ARG A 134 15.28 18.73 -0.76
C ARG A 134 14.83 18.85 -2.20
N PRO A 135 15.68 19.42 -3.08
CA PRO A 135 15.29 19.58 -4.47
C PRO A 135 14.86 18.23 -5.04
N VAL A 136 13.74 18.22 -5.75
CA VAL A 136 13.34 17.10 -6.62
C VAL A 136 14.61 16.69 -7.39
N VAL A 137 14.93 15.39 -7.41
CA VAL A 137 16.09 14.88 -8.15
C VAL A 137 16.04 15.51 -9.52
N ALA A 138 17.06 16.27 -9.88
CA ALA A 138 17.05 16.96 -11.14
C ALA A 138 16.93 15.90 -12.24
N LEU A 139 15.91 16.00 -13.11
CA LEU A 139 15.65 15.07 -14.23
C LEU A 139 16.93 14.78 -15.05
N ALA A 140 17.86 15.72 -15.07
CA ALA A 140 19.18 15.59 -15.68
C ALA A 140 20.07 14.50 -15.07
N SER A 141 19.73 13.95 -13.88
CA SER A 141 20.50 12.89 -13.21
C SER A 141 19.91 11.49 -13.40
N LEU A 142 18.71 11.38 -13.96
CA LEU A 142 18.09 10.07 -14.21
C LEU A 142 18.74 9.37 -15.43
N PRO A 143 18.86 8.03 -15.40
CA PRO A 143 19.43 7.29 -16.53
C PRO A 143 18.55 7.43 -17.78
N ALA A 144 19.19 7.55 -18.94
CA ALA A 144 18.47 7.61 -20.21
C ALA A 144 17.80 6.25 -20.54
N PRO A 145 16.57 6.26 -21.06
CA PRO A 145 15.88 5.04 -21.47
C PRO A 145 16.66 4.27 -22.55
N ALA A 146 16.86 2.96 -22.34
CA ALA A 146 17.41 2.08 -23.37
C ALA A 146 16.34 1.70 -24.40
N PRO A 147 16.74 1.28 -25.62
CA PRO A 147 15.83 0.68 -26.59
C PRO A 147 15.06 -0.51 -25.97
N ALA A 148 13.78 -0.63 -26.29
CA ALA A 148 12.94 -1.74 -25.88
C ALA A 148 12.05 -2.19 -27.04
N PRO A 149 11.62 -3.47 -27.06
CA PRO A 149 10.62 -3.93 -28.01
C PRO A 149 9.33 -3.11 -27.89
N ALA A 150 8.75 -2.70 -29.02
CA ALA A 150 7.50 -1.94 -29.03
C ALA A 150 6.31 -2.82 -28.64
N VAL A 151 5.35 -2.25 -27.91
CA VAL A 151 4.06 -2.89 -27.67
C VAL A 151 3.20 -2.73 -28.94
N PRO A 152 2.84 -3.82 -29.65
CA PRO A 152 2.13 -3.69 -30.92
C PRO A 152 0.68 -3.19 -30.74
N PRO A 153 0.01 -2.71 -31.79
CA PRO A 153 -1.44 -2.57 -31.80
C PRO A 153 -2.14 -3.90 -31.51
N LEU A 154 -3.28 -3.84 -30.86
CA LEU A 154 -4.07 -4.99 -30.41
C LEU A 154 -3.31 -5.99 -29.52
N ALA A 155 -2.18 -5.57 -28.94
CA ALA A 155 -1.43 -6.42 -28.02
C ALA A 155 -2.32 -6.93 -26.89
N VAL A 156 -2.15 -8.21 -26.54
CA VAL A 156 -2.78 -8.85 -25.39
C VAL A 156 -1.75 -9.03 -24.28
N PHE A 157 -2.10 -8.66 -23.06
CA PHE A 157 -1.23 -8.84 -21.89
C PHE A 157 -2.02 -8.94 -20.58
N GLY A 158 -1.41 -9.48 -19.53
CA GLY A 158 -1.93 -9.44 -18.16
C GLY A 158 -1.76 -8.07 -17.52
N VAL A 159 -2.64 -7.66 -16.59
CA VAL A 159 -2.51 -6.37 -15.88
C VAL A 159 -1.28 -6.33 -14.99
N GLY A 160 -0.97 -7.41 -14.27
CA GLY A 160 0.23 -7.51 -13.43
C GLY A 160 0.28 -8.88 -12.76
N SER A 161 -0.49 -9.06 -11.70
CA SER A 161 -0.45 -10.24 -10.86
C SER A 161 -0.99 -11.50 -11.53
N TRP A 162 -0.31 -12.61 -11.27
CA TRP A 162 -0.62 -13.96 -11.70
C TRP A 162 -0.85 -14.88 -10.50
N PRO A 163 -1.77 -15.86 -10.55
CA PRO A 163 -2.01 -16.78 -9.44
C PRO A 163 -0.73 -17.49 -9.01
N ARG A 164 -0.44 -17.42 -7.73
CA ARG A 164 0.80 -18.00 -7.17
C ARG A 164 0.61 -19.47 -6.86
N PRO A 165 1.65 -20.31 -7.07
CA PRO A 165 1.66 -21.68 -6.56
C PRO A 165 1.57 -21.68 -5.02
N ARG A 166 0.97 -22.70 -4.42
CA ARG A 166 0.80 -22.80 -2.96
C ARG A 166 2.13 -22.74 -2.19
N TRP A 167 3.19 -23.34 -2.75
CA TRP A 167 4.51 -23.29 -2.15
C TRP A 167 5.13 -21.88 -2.18
N MET A 168 4.79 -21.06 -3.19
CA MET A 168 5.21 -19.66 -3.22
C MET A 168 4.47 -18.82 -2.19
N LEU A 169 3.17 -19.06 -1.98
CA LEU A 169 2.42 -18.41 -0.90
C LEU A 169 3.04 -18.70 0.46
N ARG A 170 3.40 -19.97 0.69
CA ARG A 170 4.10 -20.36 1.92
C ARG A 170 5.45 -19.64 2.06
N ALA A 171 6.24 -19.56 0.98
CA ALA A 171 7.51 -18.85 0.98
C ALA A 171 7.38 -17.36 1.33
N ILE A 172 6.33 -16.69 0.80
CA ILE A 172 6.02 -15.29 1.15
C ILE A 172 5.77 -15.16 2.65
N HIS A 173 4.95 -16.03 3.24
CA HIS A 173 4.68 -15.99 4.69
C HIS A 173 5.91 -16.26 5.52
N GLU A 174 6.67 -17.32 5.19
CA GLU A 174 7.90 -17.66 5.92
C GLU A 174 8.95 -16.55 5.88
N ARG A 175 9.03 -15.84 4.74
CA ARG A 175 9.89 -14.65 4.61
C ARG A 175 9.38 -13.47 5.45
N LEU A 176 8.08 -13.16 5.40
CA LEU A 176 7.47 -12.07 6.18
C LEU A 176 7.59 -12.29 7.69
N GLU A 177 7.63 -13.53 8.11
CA GLU A 177 7.83 -13.95 9.51
C GLU A 177 9.32 -14.19 9.87
N GLY A 178 10.24 -13.88 8.96
CA GLY A 178 11.69 -14.00 9.20
C GLY A 178 12.21 -15.43 9.29
N ARG A 179 11.44 -16.45 8.86
CA ARG A 179 11.82 -17.87 8.91
C ARG A 179 12.51 -18.37 7.63
N MET A 180 12.48 -17.58 6.55
CA MET A 180 13.15 -17.90 5.29
C MET A 180 14.18 -16.83 4.96
N SER A 181 15.37 -17.23 4.52
CA SER A 181 16.40 -16.31 4.07
C SER A 181 15.97 -15.57 2.79
N GLU A 182 16.52 -14.38 2.56
CA GLU A 182 16.24 -13.65 1.30
C GLU A 182 16.73 -14.43 0.07
N GLU A 183 17.87 -15.13 0.17
CA GLU A 183 18.44 -15.94 -0.90
C GLU A 183 17.51 -17.12 -1.27
N ASP A 184 17.05 -17.89 -0.27
CA ASP A 184 16.11 -19.00 -0.49
C ASP A 184 14.77 -18.50 -1.05
N PHE A 185 14.29 -17.35 -0.55
CA PHE A 185 13.08 -16.72 -1.05
C PHE A 185 13.22 -16.34 -2.52
N GLN A 186 14.32 -15.69 -2.92
CA GLN A 186 14.54 -15.29 -4.31
C GLN A 186 14.67 -16.51 -5.23
N ALA A 187 15.38 -17.55 -4.83
CA ALA A 187 15.48 -18.80 -5.60
C ALA A 187 14.11 -19.47 -5.78
N THR A 188 13.32 -19.53 -4.72
CA THR A 188 11.96 -20.05 -4.76
C THR A 188 11.08 -19.20 -5.69
N ALA A 189 11.14 -17.88 -5.58
CA ALA A 189 10.35 -16.97 -6.40
C ALA A 189 10.75 -17.03 -7.88
N ASP A 190 12.02 -17.26 -8.20
CA ASP A 190 12.49 -17.45 -9.57
C ASP A 190 11.73 -18.60 -10.27
N ASP A 191 11.50 -19.71 -9.58
CA ASP A 191 10.74 -20.83 -10.14
C ASP A 191 9.26 -20.46 -10.36
N ALA A 192 8.65 -19.71 -9.44
CA ALA A 192 7.29 -19.23 -9.60
C ALA A 192 7.16 -18.26 -10.78
N VAL A 193 8.14 -17.35 -10.96
CA VAL A 193 8.18 -16.44 -12.12
C VAL A 193 8.33 -17.20 -13.42
N ARG A 194 9.20 -18.24 -13.49
CA ARG A 194 9.32 -19.09 -14.69
C ARG A 194 7.97 -19.68 -15.08
N LEU A 195 7.24 -20.27 -14.12
CA LEU A 195 5.91 -20.83 -14.36
C LEU A 195 4.91 -19.77 -14.87
N ALA A 196 4.90 -18.59 -14.26
CA ALA A 196 4.01 -17.51 -14.67
C ALA A 196 4.32 -16.99 -16.07
N VAL A 197 5.62 -16.80 -16.41
CA VAL A 197 6.07 -16.37 -17.74
C VAL A 197 5.75 -17.43 -18.78
N GLU A 198 6.05 -18.71 -18.52
CA GLU A 198 5.75 -19.81 -19.44
C GLU A 198 4.25 -19.93 -19.74
N ALA A 199 3.37 -19.78 -18.73
CA ALA A 199 1.93 -19.79 -18.91
C ALA A 199 1.46 -18.63 -19.82
N GLN A 200 2.00 -17.43 -19.61
CA GLN A 200 1.72 -16.27 -20.46
C GLN A 200 2.20 -16.49 -21.90
N LEU A 201 3.39 -17.08 -22.09
CA LEU A 201 3.92 -17.42 -23.41
C LEU A 201 3.08 -18.50 -24.11
N ARG A 202 2.63 -19.55 -23.38
CA ARG A 202 1.72 -20.58 -23.91
C ARG A 202 0.35 -20.00 -24.30
N ALA A 203 -0.13 -19.00 -23.55
CA ALA A 203 -1.35 -18.27 -23.92
C ALA A 203 -1.15 -17.43 -25.20
N GLY A 204 0.09 -17.10 -25.56
CA GLY A 204 0.44 -16.35 -26.76
C GLY A 204 0.38 -14.84 -26.60
N VAL A 205 0.45 -14.31 -25.35
CA VAL A 205 0.40 -12.85 -25.09
C VAL A 205 1.57 -12.13 -25.76
N ASP A 206 1.38 -10.87 -26.09
CA ASP A 206 2.39 -10.05 -26.76
C ASP A 206 3.38 -9.39 -25.79
N VAL A 207 2.94 -9.12 -24.58
CA VAL A 207 3.71 -8.48 -23.50
C VAL A 207 3.60 -9.33 -22.25
N VAL A 208 4.72 -9.61 -21.59
CA VAL A 208 4.77 -10.45 -20.39
C VAL A 208 5.03 -9.63 -19.13
N THR A 209 4.61 -10.16 -17.98
CA THR A 209 4.94 -9.67 -16.65
C THR A 209 5.59 -10.79 -15.85
N ASP A 210 6.27 -10.47 -14.73
CA ASP A 210 6.76 -11.46 -13.77
C ASP A 210 5.62 -12.15 -12.98
N GLY A 211 4.38 -11.69 -13.17
CA GLY A 211 3.21 -12.14 -12.44
C GLY A 211 3.18 -11.68 -10.98
N GLU A 212 4.04 -10.73 -10.59
CA GLU A 212 4.17 -10.21 -9.23
C GLU A 212 4.41 -11.32 -8.19
N GLN A 213 5.11 -12.38 -8.60
CA GLN A 213 5.25 -13.59 -7.80
C GLN A 213 5.98 -13.36 -6.47
N ARG A 214 6.85 -12.33 -6.41
CA ARG A 214 7.63 -11.97 -5.22
C ARG A 214 6.90 -11.08 -4.23
N ARG A 215 5.72 -10.58 -4.61
CA ARG A 215 4.99 -9.54 -3.87
C ARG A 215 3.88 -10.17 -3.02
N ASP A 216 3.69 -9.69 -1.82
CA ASP A 216 2.54 -10.02 -0.97
C ASP A 216 1.24 -9.38 -1.49
N SER A 217 1.34 -8.15 -2.00
CA SER A 217 0.28 -7.48 -2.77
C SER A 217 0.87 -6.53 -3.81
N TYR A 218 0.02 -6.03 -4.70
CA TYR A 218 0.41 -5.08 -5.75
C TYR A 218 0.94 -3.74 -5.20
N ALA A 219 0.63 -3.37 -3.97
CA ALA A 219 1.00 -2.09 -3.36
C ALA A 219 1.90 -2.23 -2.12
N SER A 220 1.62 -3.20 -1.21
CA SER A 220 2.31 -3.30 0.08
C SER A 220 3.77 -3.72 -0.03
N PHE A 221 4.16 -4.44 -1.09
CA PHE A 221 5.53 -4.92 -1.29
C PHE A 221 6.60 -3.83 -1.18
N VAL A 222 6.24 -2.57 -1.46
CA VAL A 222 7.16 -1.42 -1.34
C VAL A 222 7.65 -1.23 0.10
N GLY A 223 6.83 -1.61 1.09
CA GLY A 223 7.19 -1.50 2.50
C GLY A 223 8.42 -2.32 2.90
N ALA A 224 8.71 -3.41 2.18
CA ALA A 224 9.91 -4.20 2.37
C ALA A 224 11.14 -3.67 1.58
N ARG A 225 10.95 -2.64 0.74
CA ARG A 225 11.97 -2.08 -0.16
C ARG A 225 12.39 -0.67 0.20
N LEU A 226 11.54 0.06 0.90
CA LEU A 226 11.79 1.43 1.34
C LEU A 226 12.30 1.44 2.78
N ASP A 227 13.23 2.33 3.08
CA ASP A 227 13.65 2.59 4.47
C ASP A 227 12.54 3.32 5.22
N ASN A 228 12.54 3.13 6.54
CA ASN A 228 11.55 3.74 7.43
C ASN A 228 10.10 3.40 7.07
N CYS A 229 9.89 2.26 6.45
CA CYS A 229 8.58 1.71 6.14
C CYS A 229 8.48 0.29 6.72
N GLN A 230 7.38 -0.02 7.37
CA GLN A 230 7.14 -1.31 8.00
C GLN A 230 5.82 -1.91 7.48
N LEU A 231 5.83 -3.21 7.21
CA LEU A 231 4.62 -3.96 6.90
C LEU A 231 3.92 -4.37 8.19
N VAL A 232 2.70 -3.88 8.40
CA VAL A 232 1.87 -4.13 9.58
C VAL A 232 0.67 -4.98 9.17
N PRO A 233 0.29 -6.04 9.93
CA PRO A 233 -0.96 -6.76 9.67
C PRO A 233 -2.16 -5.81 9.64
N VAL A 234 -3.08 -5.98 8.67
CA VAL A 234 -4.26 -5.08 8.56
C VAL A 234 -5.17 -5.18 9.78
N THR A 235 -5.20 -6.34 10.43
CA THR A 235 -5.95 -6.56 11.67
C THR A 235 -5.49 -5.67 12.81
N ASP A 236 -4.22 -5.32 12.85
CA ASP A 236 -3.62 -4.47 13.88
C ASP A 236 -4.02 -3.00 13.71
N LEU A 237 -4.61 -2.66 12.57
CA LEU A 237 -5.10 -1.32 12.27
C LEU A 237 -6.52 -1.07 12.79
N LEU A 238 -7.25 -2.12 13.20
CA LEU A 238 -8.62 -2.01 13.72
C LEU A 238 -8.82 -0.93 14.80
N PRO A 239 -7.91 -0.75 15.77
CA PRO A 239 -8.06 0.28 16.79
C PRO A 239 -7.92 1.73 16.28
N TYR A 240 -7.39 1.92 15.07
CA TYR A 240 -7.04 3.23 14.52
C TYR A 240 -8.01 3.73 13.44
N VAL A 241 -8.96 2.89 13.00
CA VAL A 241 -9.97 3.30 12.02
C VAL A 241 -11.17 3.93 12.71
N GLU A 242 -11.85 4.86 12.03
CA GLU A 242 -13.03 5.56 12.58
C GLU A 242 -14.18 4.61 12.92
N ASP A 243 -14.41 3.58 12.09
CA ASP A 243 -15.44 2.54 12.31
C ASP A 243 -14.80 1.16 12.28
N PRO A 244 -14.27 0.66 13.44
CA PRO A 244 -13.65 -0.66 13.51
C PRO A 244 -14.60 -1.80 13.12
N ALA A 245 -15.91 -1.64 13.36
CA ALA A 245 -16.89 -2.66 13.01
C ALA A 245 -17.14 -2.73 11.50
N ALA A 246 -17.19 -1.58 10.82
CA ALA A 246 -17.26 -1.53 9.36
C ALA A 246 -15.99 -2.10 8.74
N PHE A 247 -14.83 -1.68 9.19
CA PHE A 247 -13.54 -2.18 8.71
C PHE A 247 -13.38 -3.70 8.93
N ALA A 248 -13.76 -4.21 10.10
CA ALA A 248 -13.77 -5.65 10.35
C ALA A 248 -14.74 -6.42 9.43
N ARG A 249 -15.86 -5.81 9.00
CA ARG A 249 -16.74 -6.42 7.99
C ARG A 249 -16.09 -6.44 6.61
N GLU A 250 -15.40 -5.38 6.23
CA GLU A 250 -14.63 -5.30 4.98
C GLU A 250 -13.50 -6.34 4.96
N LEU A 251 -12.77 -6.49 6.06
CA LEU A 251 -11.73 -7.53 6.19
C LEU A 251 -12.32 -8.94 6.07
N ARG A 252 -13.52 -9.19 6.59
CA ARG A 252 -14.20 -10.48 6.44
C ARG A 252 -14.70 -10.76 5.03
N ALA A 253 -14.85 -9.73 4.18
CA ALA A 253 -15.18 -9.90 2.77
C ALA A 253 -13.95 -10.27 1.92
N LEU A 254 -12.74 -10.19 2.48
CA LEU A 254 -11.53 -10.73 1.86
C LEU A 254 -11.61 -12.27 1.88
N ASP A 255 -11.26 -12.89 0.77
CA ASP A 255 -11.15 -14.37 0.70
C ASP A 255 -9.83 -14.88 1.26
N VAL A 256 -9.12 -14.05 1.98
CA VAL A 256 -7.86 -14.35 2.66
C VAL A 256 -7.98 -14.05 4.15
N PRO A 257 -7.28 -14.79 5.00
CA PRO A 257 -7.17 -14.44 6.40
C PRO A 257 -6.62 -13.02 6.53
N ALA A 258 -7.40 -12.12 7.14
CA ALA A 258 -7.07 -10.69 7.22
C ALA A 258 -5.72 -10.44 7.94
N GLU A 259 -5.36 -11.31 8.88
CA GLU A 259 -4.08 -11.27 9.60
C GLU A 259 -2.86 -11.50 8.69
N LYS A 260 -3.06 -12.07 7.51
CA LYS A 260 -2.00 -12.29 6.52
C LYS A 260 -1.82 -11.13 5.54
N VAL A 261 -2.78 -10.22 5.48
CA VAL A 261 -2.69 -9.02 4.65
C VAL A 261 -1.87 -7.96 5.38
N ARG A 262 -0.85 -7.44 4.72
CA ARG A 262 0.06 -6.43 5.28
C ARG A 262 -0.23 -5.05 4.71
N HIS A 263 -0.09 -4.03 5.55
CA HIS A 263 -0.20 -2.62 5.19
C HIS A 263 1.13 -1.93 5.43
N PRO A 264 1.71 -1.20 4.45
CA PRO A 264 2.95 -0.47 4.65
C PRO A 264 2.66 0.81 5.44
N ALA A 265 3.34 1.00 6.56
CA ALA A 265 3.26 2.20 7.41
C ALA A 265 4.62 2.89 7.45
N VAL A 266 4.64 4.20 7.20
CA VAL A 266 5.85 5.01 7.21
C VAL A 266 6.00 5.67 8.58
N PHE A 267 7.17 5.49 9.20
CA PHE A 267 7.50 6.01 10.53
C PHE A 267 8.74 6.93 10.55
N GLY A 268 9.35 7.18 9.40
CA GLY A 268 10.50 8.06 9.22
C GLY A 268 10.57 8.60 7.79
N ARG A 269 11.59 9.38 7.48
CA ARG A 269 11.77 9.90 6.11
C ARG A 269 12.04 8.77 5.13
N LEU A 270 11.30 8.74 4.02
CA LEU A 270 11.45 7.72 3.00
C LEU A 270 12.78 7.85 2.27
N SER A 271 13.43 6.71 2.06
CA SER A 271 14.49 6.54 1.07
C SER A 271 14.36 5.19 0.36
N ARG A 272 14.94 5.08 -0.82
CA ARG A 272 14.94 3.88 -1.64
C ARG A 272 16.36 3.29 -1.69
N PRO A 273 16.79 2.51 -0.70
CA PRO A 273 18.11 1.90 -0.68
C PRO A 273 18.26 0.74 -1.68
N ARG A 274 17.13 0.20 -2.14
CA ARG A 274 17.01 -0.94 -3.05
C ARG A 274 15.99 -0.66 -4.16
N PRO A 275 16.17 -1.23 -5.37
CA PRO A 275 15.15 -1.18 -6.41
C PRO A 275 13.83 -1.77 -5.93
N LEU A 276 12.70 -1.19 -6.36
CA LEU A 276 11.37 -1.74 -6.05
C LEU A 276 11.10 -3.01 -6.86
N ALA A 277 11.18 -2.95 -8.18
CA ALA A 277 10.83 -4.02 -9.11
C ALA A 277 11.90 -4.30 -10.20
N ARG A 278 13.00 -3.53 -10.24
CA ARG A 278 14.05 -3.66 -11.27
C ARG A 278 14.63 -5.08 -11.33
N HIS A 279 14.85 -5.72 -10.17
CA HIS A 279 15.34 -7.10 -10.08
C HIS A 279 14.32 -8.11 -10.65
N GLU A 280 13.02 -7.86 -10.50
CA GLU A 280 11.94 -8.67 -11.07
C GLU A 280 11.99 -8.61 -12.60
N ALA A 281 12.05 -7.39 -13.16
CA ALA A 281 12.16 -7.18 -14.60
C ALA A 281 13.44 -7.78 -15.19
N ALA A 282 14.57 -7.63 -14.52
CA ALA A 282 15.84 -8.20 -14.94
C ALA A 282 15.76 -9.72 -15.09
N PHE A 283 15.12 -10.40 -14.13
CA PHE A 283 14.95 -11.85 -14.21
C PHE A 283 14.03 -12.27 -15.36
N VAL A 284 12.86 -11.63 -15.55
CA VAL A 284 11.96 -11.94 -16.68
C VAL A 284 12.66 -11.82 -18.03
N ARG A 285 13.52 -10.82 -18.19
CA ARG A 285 14.27 -10.61 -19.45
C ARG A 285 15.29 -11.71 -19.75
N THR A 286 15.66 -12.52 -18.76
CA THR A 286 16.47 -13.74 -19.01
C THR A 286 15.63 -14.90 -19.55
N LEU A 287 14.29 -14.82 -19.45
CA LEU A 287 13.37 -15.89 -19.81
C LEU A 287 12.71 -15.70 -21.18
N THR A 288 12.69 -14.46 -21.70
CA THR A 288 11.98 -14.15 -22.95
C THR A 288 12.50 -12.89 -23.63
N ASP A 289 12.40 -12.85 -24.97
CA ASP A 289 12.67 -11.67 -25.80
C ASP A 289 11.40 -10.82 -26.05
N ARG A 290 10.23 -11.24 -25.51
CA ARG A 290 9.01 -10.45 -25.64
C ARG A 290 9.11 -9.15 -24.85
N PRO A 291 8.34 -8.11 -25.25
CA PRO A 291 8.21 -6.90 -24.45
C PRO A 291 7.84 -7.23 -22.99
N VAL A 292 8.57 -6.66 -22.05
CA VAL A 292 8.30 -6.81 -20.60
C VAL A 292 7.57 -5.58 -20.10
N LYS A 293 6.50 -5.81 -19.34
CA LYS A 293 5.76 -4.79 -18.61
C LYS A 293 5.99 -4.96 -17.11
N VAL A 294 6.17 -3.85 -16.41
CA VAL A 294 6.24 -3.78 -14.94
C VAL A 294 5.12 -2.90 -14.42
N ALA A 295 4.36 -3.40 -13.47
CA ALA A 295 3.38 -2.61 -12.71
C ALA A 295 4.00 -2.11 -11.40
N LEU A 296 3.80 -0.84 -11.10
CA LEU A 296 4.18 -0.19 -9.85
C LEU A 296 2.95 0.51 -9.27
N PRO A 297 2.80 0.57 -7.94
CA PRO A 297 1.78 1.43 -7.36
C PRO A 297 2.04 2.88 -7.77
N GLY A 298 0.97 3.58 -8.15
CA GLY A 298 1.04 4.97 -8.56
C GLY A 298 1.34 5.92 -7.39
N PRO A 299 1.76 7.16 -7.67
CA PRO A 299 2.19 8.09 -6.64
C PRO A 299 1.07 8.51 -5.67
N TYR A 300 -0.16 8.65 -6.16
CA TYR A 300 -1.29 8.98 -5.32
C TYR A 300 -1.71 7.79 -4.44
N LEU A 301 -1.77 6.59 -5.01
CA LEU A 301 -1.99 5.35 -4.26
C LEU A 301 -0.94 5.20 -3.16
N LEU A 302 0.36 5.35 -3.47
CA LEU A 302 1.42 5.24 -2.47
C LEU A 302 1.30 6.28 -1.37
N THR A 303 1.01 7.54 -1.72
CA THR A 303 0.83 8.60 -0.75
C THR A 303 -0.29 8.27 0.24
N ARG A 304 -1.40 7.69 -0.24
CA ARG A 304 -2.51 7.29 0.61
C ARG A 304 -2.20 6.04 1.43
N THR A 305 -1.57 5.06 0.81
CA THR A 305 -1.26 3.78 1.47
C THR A 305 -0.17 3.92 2.53
N LEU A 306 0.85 4.73 2.26
CA LEU A 306 1.97 4.90 3.19
C LEU A 306 1.66 5.84 4.36
N TRP A 307 0.65 6.72 4.21
CA TRP A 307 0.23 7.65 5.26
C TRP A 307 -0.64 6.94 6.28
N MET A 308 -0.22 7.01 7.52
CA MET A 308 -1.01 6.59 8.68
C MET A 308 -0.94 7.69 9.73
N GLU A 309 -2.07 8.26 10.10
CA GLU A 309 -2.15 9.20 11.22
C GLU A 309 -1.60 8.55 12.48
N CYS A 310 -1.04 9.34 13.38
CA CYS A 310 -0.36 8.91 14.60
C CYS A 310 0.95 8.09 14.43
N VAL A 311 1.33 7.76 13.21
CA VAL A 311 2.61 7.11 12.89
C VAL A 311 3.46 7.97 11.96
N SER A 312 2.90 8.33 10.80
CA SER A 312 3.62 9.07 9.76
C SER A 312 3.79 10.56 10.09
N ASP A 313 2.90 11.12 10.90
CA ASP A 313 2.92 12.53 11.33
C ASP A 313 4.16 12.93 12.14
N ARG A 314 4.93 11.96 12.62
CA ARG A 314 6.23 12.20 13.26
C ARG A 314 7.32 12.58 12.29
N ALA A 315 7.30 12.01 11.10
CA ALA A 315 8.32 12.23 10.08
C ALA A 315 7.91 13.32 9.09
N TYR A 316 6.60 13.51 8.92
CA TYR A 316 6.01 14.42 7.94
C TYR A 316 4.90 15.24 8.59
N ALA A 317 4.94 16.55 8.43
CA ALA A 317 3.92 17.43 8.99
C ALA A 317 2.53 17.20 8.34
N THR A 318 2.50 16.75 7.10
CA THR A 318 1.29 16.48 6.32
C THR A 318 1.51 15.34 5.34
N ARG A 319 0.41 14.78 4.83
CA ARG A 319 0.43 13.78 3.76
C ARG A 319 1.10 14.30 2.49
N GLU A 320 0.96 15.59 2.18
CA GLU A 320 1.62 16.24 1.03
C GLU A 320 3.16 16.29 1.21
N ALA A 321 3.64 16.41 2.44
CA ALA A 321 5.07 16.33 2.72
C ALA A 321 5.62 14.92 2.49
N LEU A 322 4.85 13.87 2.80
CA LEU A 322 5.16 12.49 2.41
C LEU A 322 5.13 12.32 0.89
N ALA A 323 4.10 12.88 0.21
CA ALA A 323 3.97 12.83 -1.23
C ALA A 323 5.21 13.37 -1.96
N ALA A 324 5.86 14.40 -1.43
CA ALA A 324 7.11 14.94 -1.99
C ALA A 324 8.27 13.91 -1.97
N ASP A 325 8.35 13.06 -0.94
CA ASP A 325 9.36 11.98 -0.93
C ASP A 325 8.95 10.82 -1.86
N VAL A 326 7.65 10.52 -2.00
CA VAL A 326 7.14 9.54 -2.99
C VAL A 326 7.51 9.98 -4.42
N VAL A 327 7.30 11.26 -4.76
CA VAL A 327 7.67 11.84 -6.05
C VAL A 327 9.18 11.82 -6.29
N ARG A 328 9.99 11.81 -5.26
CA ARG A 328 11.46 11.65 -5.38
C ARG A 328 11.86 10.21 -5.67
N VAL A 329 11.20 9.24 -5.04
CA VAL A 329 11.57 7.81 -5.10
C VAL A 329 11.09 7.14 -6.40
N LEU A 330 9.85 7.39 -6.83
CA LEU A 330 9.25 6.70 -7.97
C LEU A 330 9.91 7.01 -9.32
N PRO A 331 10.25 8.27 -9.67
CA PRO A 331 10.90 8.56 -10.94
C PRO A 331 12.24 7.83 -11.12
N GLU A 332 13.00 7.65 -10.03
CA GLU A 332 14.25 6.89 -10.05
C GLU A 332 14.00 5.44 -10.47
N GLU A 333 13.02 4.79 -9.86
CA GLU A 333 12.66 3.41 -10.20
C GLU A 333 12.17 3.28 -11.64
N VAL A 334 11.27 4.19 -12.08
CA VAL A 334 10.74 4.18 -13.45
C VAL A 334 11.86 4.39 -14.47
N ALA A 335 12.74 5.36 -14.22
CA ALA A 335 13.87 5.64 -15.13
C ALA A 335 14.86 4.47 -15.23
N GLU A 336 15.17 3.83 -14.09
CA GLU A 336 16.04 2.63 -14.08
C GLU A 336 15.41 1.44 -14.83
N LEU A 337 14.11 1.19 -14.66
CA LEU A 337 13.39 0.18 -15.42
C LEU A 337 13.43 0.46 -16.93
N LEU A 338 13.22 1.72 -17.32
CA LEU A 338 13.30 2.13 -18.72
C LEU A 338 14.73 2.04 -19.29
N ALA A 339 15.73 2.35 -18.48
CA ALA A 339 17.15 2.20 -18.83
C ALA A 339 17.57 0.73 -18.98
N ASP A 340 16.92 -0.18 -18.23
CA ASP A 340 17.10 -1.62 -18.39
C ASP A 340 16.32 -2.20 -19.61
N GLY A 341 15.59 -1.37 -20.37
CA GLY A 341 14.85 -1.80 -21.56
C GLY A 341 13.49 -2.45 -21.28
N VAL A 342 12.86 -2.16 -20.12
CA VAL A 342 11.45 -2.48 -19.89
C VAL A 342 10.59 -1.76 -20.91
N ALA A 343 9.70 -2.46 -21.61
CA ALA A 343 8.91 -1.91 -22.71
C ALA A 343 7.80 -0.97 -22.23
N LEU A 344 7.18 -1.26 -21.08
CA LEU A 344 6.07 -0.50 -20.52
C LEU A 344 6.12 -0.52 -18.99
N VAL A 345 6.12 0.65 -18.39
CA VAL A 345 5.91 0.80 -16.94
C VAL A 345 4.48 1.28 -16.69
N GLN A 346 3.72 0.51 -15.93
CA GLN A 346 2.34 0.79 -15.56
C GLN A 346 2.31 1.34 -14.14
N LEU A 347 1.63 2.48 -13.96
CA LEU A 347 1.35 3.07 -12.64
C LEU A 347 -0.10 2.74 -12.26
N ASP A 348 -0.29 2.05 -11.14
CA ASP A 348 -1.59 1.60 -10.68
C ASP A 348 -2.21 2.63 -9.74
N GLU A 349 -3.37 3.16 -10.13
CA GLU A 349 -4.13 4.16 -9.36
C GLU A 349 -5.61 3.75 -9.18
N PRO A 350 -5.88 2.56 -8.63
CA PRO A 350 -7.26 2.11 -8.42
C PRO A 350 -8.04 3.01 -7.47
N VAL A 351 -7.36 3.69 -6.54
CA VAL A 351 -7.96 4.58 -5.54
C VAL A 351 -8.65 5.80 -6.17
N LEU A 352 -8.31 6.18 -7.40
CA LEU A 352 -9.03 7.24 -8.14
C LEU A 352 -10.52 6.91 -8.31
N SER A 353 -10.86 5.63 -8.46
CA SER A 353 -12.27 5.21 -8.51
C SER A 353 -12.97 5.40 -7.16
N GLU A 354 -12.28 5.18 -6.04
CA GLU A 354 -12.83 5.46 -4.71
C GLU A 354 -13.09 6.95 -4.49
N VAL A 355 -12.20 7.81 -4.97
CA VAL A 355 -12.35 9.27 -4.86
C VAL A 355 -13.66 9.74 -5.49
N VAL A 356 -14.04 9.20 -6.65
CA VAL A 356 -15.23 9.67 -7.41
C VAL A 356 -16.49 8.86 -7.13
N PHE A 357 -16.40 7.58 -6.78
CA PHE A 357 -17.56 6.69 -6.57
C PHE A 357 -17.74 6.27 -5.13
N GLY A 358 -16.77 6.51 -4.25
CA GLY A 358 -16.87 6.20 -2.83
C GLY A 358 -17.99 7.03 -2.18
N ALA A 359 -18.98 6.35 -1.58
CA ALA A 359 -20.04 7.04 -0.85
C ALA A 359 -19.47 7.76 0.38
N PRO A 360 -19.91 8.99 0.69
CA PRO A 360 -19.42 9.76 1.84
C PRO A 360 -19.55 9.05 3.19
N SER A 361 -20.43 8.03 3.28
CA SER A 361 -20.77 7.38 4.55
C SER A 361 -20.68 5.86 4.58
N ARG A 362 -20.31 5.14 3.50
CA ARG A 362 -20.62 3.69 3.43
C ARG A 362 -19.64 2.88 2.67
N GLN A 363 -18.64 2.65 2.49
CA GLN A 363 -17.77 1.64 1.87
C GLN A 363 -16.43 2.24 1.43
N ARG A 364 -15.44 1.98 2.22
CA ARG A 364 -14.07 2.06 1.76
C ARG A 364 -13.76 0.76 1.04
N THR A 365 -13.74 0.81 -0.27
CA THR A 365 -13.59 -0.35 -1.15
C THR A 365 -12.12 -0.77 -1.31
N PHE A 366 -11.21 0.10 -0.88
CA PHE A 366 -9.78 -0.17 -0.91
C PHE A 366 -9.22 -0.08 0.50
N MET A 367 -8.60 -1.16 0.97
CA MET A 367 -7.91 -1.17 2.27
C MET A 367 -6.85 -0.06 2.37
N CYS A 368 -6.22 0.28 1.25
CA CYS A 368 -5.24 1.38 1.16
C CYS A 368 -5.81 2.76 1.51
N GLY A 369 -7.12 2.97 1.36
CA GLY A 369 -7.78 4.24 1.69
C GLY A 369 -8.47 4.26 3.05
N ALA A 370 -8.48 3.13 3.77
CA ALA A 370 -9.27 2.98 5.00
C ALA A 370 -8.73 3.81 6.19
N LEU A 371 -7.47 4.22 6.14
CA LEU A 371 -6.78 4.89 7.23
C LEU A 371 -6.59 6.39 7.03
N ASP A 372 -7.00 6.93 5.88
CA ASP A 372 -6.83 8.33 5.55
C ASP A 372 -8.16 9.09 5.63
N ALA A 373 -8.14 10.31 6.18
CA ALA A 373 -9.30 11.18 6.23
C ALA A 373 -9.82 11.49 4.82
N ARG A 374 -11.15 11.47 4.65
CA ARG A 374 -11.79 11.85 3.39
C ARG A 374 -11.66 13.35 3.19
N ARG A 375 -11.18 13.73 2.01
CA ARG A 375 -11.07 15.11 1.56
C ARG A 375 -12.01 15.35 0.37
N ASP A 376 -12.11 16.60 -0.07
CA ASP A 376 -12.88 16.95 -1.25
C ASP A 376 -12.37 16.18 -2.48
N PRO A 377 -13.25 15.52 -3.26
CA PRO A 377 -12.84 14.74 -4.43
C PRO A 377 -12.08 15.56 -5.49
N ALA A 378 -12.41 16.84 -5.68
CA ALA A 378 -11.71 17.67 -6.64
C ALA A 378 -10.28 18.00 -6.18
N GLU A 379 -10.08 18.22 -4.88
CA GLU A 379 -8.74 18.42 -4.29
C GLU A 379 -7.89 17.13 -4.41
N GLU A 380 -8.47 15.97 -4.14
CA GLU A 380 -7.81 14.68 -4.27
C GLU A 380 -7.41 14.36 -5.71
N LEU A 381 -8.31 14.61 -6.68
CA LEU A 381 -7.99 14.45 -8.11
C LEU A 381 -6.90 15.43 -8.57
N ALA A 382 -6.94 16.68 -8.09
CA ALA A 382 -5.90 17.66 -8.39
C ALA A 382 -4.54 17.25 -7.81
N LEU A 383 -4.51 16.73 -6.59
CA LEU A 383 -3.31 16.16 -5.98
C LEU A 383 -2.78 15.00 -6.80
N ALA A 384 -3.63 14.03 -7.14
CA ALA A 384 -3.27 12.86 -7.95
C ALA A 384 -2.69 13.27 -9.32
N ALA A 385 -3.33 14.22 -10.01
CA ALA A 385 -2.86 14.75 -11.29
C ALA A 385 -1.46 15.39 -11.18
N ARG A 386 -1.25 16.20 -10.14
CA ARG A 386 0.05 16.83 -9.87
C ARG A 386 1.13 15.79 -9.61
N LEU A 387 0.87 14.83 -8.71
CA LEU A 387 1.85 13.78 -8.37
C LEU A 387 2.20 12.91 -9.59
N LEU A 388 1.21 12.55 -10.40
CA LEU A 388 1.42 11.78 -11.62
C LEU A 388 2.28 12.58 -12.63
N ALA A 389 2.01 13.88 -12.80
CA ALA A 389 2.78 14.75 -13.67
C ALA A 389 4.24 14.89 -13.20
N GLU A 390 4.46 15.03 -11.90
CA GLU A 390 5.81 15.13 -11.30
C GLU A 390 6.60 13.84 -11.49
N VAL A 391 5.98 12.67 -11.24
CA VAL A 391 6.65 11.36 -11.39
C VAL A 391 7.00 11.04 -12.84
N THR A 392 6.18 11.45 -13.78
CA THR A 392 6.38 11.14 -15.21
C THR A 392 7.14 12.22 -15.97
N ALA A 393 7.47 13.33 -15.33
CA ALA A 393 8.17 14.45 -15.97
C ALA A 393 9.48 13.99 -16.64
N GLY A 394 9.67 14.36 -17.91
CA GLY A 394 10.88 14.02 -18.68
C GLY A 394 11.02 12.55 -19.08
N LEU A 395 10.09 11.67 -18.71
CA LEU A 395 10.09 10.27 -19.12
C LEU A 395 9.31 10.08 -20.43
N PRO A 396 9.64 9.06 -21.25
CA PRO A 396 8.99 8.79 -22.53
C PRO A 396 7.54 8.30 -22.30
N ARG A 397 6.58 9.15 -22.62
CA ARG A 397 5.13 8.88 -22.40
C ARG A 397 4.66 7.57 -23.00
N GLU A 398 5.16 7.25 -24.19
CA GLU A 398 4.82 6.04 -24.96
C GLU A 398 5.19 4.74 -24.24
N ARG A 399 6.06 4.81 -23.24
CA ARG A 399 6.47 3.69 -22.38
C ARG A 399 5.86 3.73 -20.99
N LEU A 400 4.89 4.63 -20.77
CA LEU A 400 4.16 4.77 -19.50
C LEU A 400 2.68 4.45 -19.70
N ALA A 401 2.12 3.71 -18.75
CA ALA A 401 0.70 3.43 -18.67
C ALA A 401 0.13 3.82 -17.30
N LEU A 402 -1.14 4.20 -17.28
CA LEU A 402 -1.93 4.42 -16.09
C LEU A 402 -3.05 3.37 -16.02
N HIS A 403 -3.08 2.59 -14.93
CA HIS A 403 -4.16 1.63 -14.70
C HIS A 403 -5.16 2.15 -13.67
N VAL A 404 -6.45 2.05 -14.02
CA VAL A 404 -7.58 2.40 -13.14
C VAL A 404 -8.64 1.32 -13.23
N CYS A 405 -8.95 0.68 -12.11
CA CYS A 405 -10.02 -0.31 -11.98
C CYS A 405 -11.04 0.08 -10.90
N ARG A 406 -11.98 -0.81 -10.60
CA ARG A 406 -13.11 -0.58 -9.67
C ARG A 406 -12.96 -1.28 -8.32
N GLY A 407 -11.77 -1.77 -7.96
CA GLY A 407 -11.57 -2.55 -6.74
C GLY A 407 -11.85 -4.04 -6.94
N ASN A 408 -10.89 -4.72 -7.54
CA ASN A 408 -11.01 -6.13 -7.94
C ASN A 408 -10.22 -7.06 -6.99
N TRP A 409 -10.32 -6.84 -5.69
CA TRP A 409 -9.56 -7.55 -4.66
C TRP A 409 -10.34 -8.73 -4.02
N THR A 410 -11.62 -8.89 -4.35
CA THR A 410 -12.47 -9.99 -3.89
C THR A 410 -13.38 -10.47 -5.04
N PRO A 411 -13.78 -11.74 -5.10
CA PRO A 411 -14.80 -12.22 -6.04
C PRO A 411 -16.20 -11.65 -5.75
N ASP A 412 -16.46 -11.09 -4.57
CA ASP A 412 -17.76 -10.47 -4.26
C ASP A 412 -17.96 -9.21 -5.10
N GLU A 413 -18.84 -9.28 -6.10
CA GLU A 413 -19.20 -8.16 -6.98
C GLU A 413 -19.74 -6.94 -6.22
N ARG A 414 -20.32 -7.13 -5.03
CA ARG A 414 -20.87 -6.05 -4.20
C ARG A 414 -19.80 -5.18 -3.56
N ALA A 415 -18.57 -5.70 -3.46
CA ALA A 415 -17.44 -4.95 -2.94
C ALA A 415 -16.82 -4.01 -3.98
N ALA A 416 -17.06 -4.24 -5.27
CA ALA A 416 -16.55 -3.40 -6.33
C ALA A 416 -17.39 -2.13 -6.51
N LEU A 417 -16.71 -1.02 -6.82
CA LEU A 417 -17.35 0.24 -7.16
C LEU A 417 -18.06 0.16 -8.50
N THR A 418 -19.18 0.86 -8.62
CA THR A 418 -19.96 0.93 -9.85
C THR A 418 -20.07 2.37 -10.34
N GLY A 419 -19.85 2.60 -11.63
CA GLY A 419 -19.96 3.90 -12.28
C GLY A 419 -19.13 3.93 -13.57
N ASP A 420 -19.55 4.74 -14.53
CA ASP A 420 -18.77 4.96 -15.75
C ASP A 420 -17.56 5.89 -15.53
N TYR A 421 -16.76 6.08 -16.56
CA TYR A 421 -15.56 6.90 -16.47
C TYR A 421 -15.82 8.42 -16.61
N ALA A 422 -17.06 8.88 -16.78
CA ALA A 422 -17.37 10.30 -17.02
C ALA A 422 -16.75 11.24 -15.96
N PRO A 423 -16.82 10.96 -14.64
CA PRO A 423 -16.20 11.82 -13.64
C PRO A 423 -14.67 11.88 -13.71
N LEU A 424 -14.04 10.86 -14.28
CA LEU A 424 -12.57 10.77 -14.41
C LEU A 424 -12.07 11.24 -15.78
N LEU A 425 -12.95 11.52 -16.76
CA LEU A 425 -12.52 11.88 -18.12
C LEU A 425 -11.54 13.05 -18.17
N PRO A 426 -11.74 14.17 -17.45
CA PRO A 426 -10.77 15.27 -17.47
C PRO A 426 -9.38 14.81 -17.00
N PHE A 427 -9.33 14.06 -15.90
CA PHE A 427 -8.09 13.52 -15.36
C PHE A 427 -7.40 12.55 -16.34
N LEU A 428 -8.16 11.62 -16.92
CA LEU A 428 -7.64 10.63 -17.87
C LEU A 428 -7.16 11.29 -19.18
N ALA A 429 -7.91 12.29 -19.67
CA ALA A 429 -7.54 13.02 -20.88
C ALA A 429 -6.23 13.78 -20.73
N ASP A 430 -5.96 14.33 -19.55
CA ASP A 430 -4.73 15.10 -19.27
C ASP A 430 -3.56 14.24 -18.77
N ALA A 431 -3.82 12.96 -18.46
CA ALA A 431 -2.79 12.07 -17.93
C ALA A 431 -1.51 12.08 -18.79
N PRO A 432 -0.32 12.26 -18.18
CA PRO A 432 0.95 12.40 -18.89
C PRO A 432 1.57 11.04 -19.26
N VAL A 433 0.73 10.12 -19.70
CA VAL A 433 1.10 8.77 -20.14
C VAL A 433 0.73 8.53 -21.60
N GLY A 434 1.27 7.49 -22.22
CA GLY A 434 0.91 7.08 -23.58
C GLY A 434 -0.22 6.06 -23.66
N MET A 435 -0.54 5.40 -22.53
CA MET A 435 -1.53 4.33 -22.50
C MET A 435 -2.39 4.42 -21.23
N LEU A 436 -3.69 4.19 -21.37
CA LEU A 436 -4.60 3.92 -20.26
C LEU A 436 -4.91 2.41 -20.25
N VAL A 437 -5.01 1.81 -19.06
CA VAL A 437 -5.36 0.39 -18.84
C VAL A 437 -6.61 0.42 -17.95
N LEU A 438 -7.78 0.17 -18.56
CA LEU A 438 -9.07 0.46 -17.95
C LEU A 438 -9.96 -0.79 -17.87
N GLU A 439 -10.58 -1.00 -16.73
CA GLU A 439 -11.63 -1.99 -16.58
C GLU A 439 -12.82 -1.67 -17.48
N ALA A 440 -13.27 -2.61 -18.31
CA ALA A 440 -14.35 -2.39 -19.26
C ALA A 440 -15.15 -3.65 -19.62
N CYS A 441 -14.82 -4.81 -19.06
CA CYS A 441 -15.46 -6.08 -19.40
C CYS A 441 -16.86 -6.20 -18.83
N THR A 442 -17.08 -5.68 -17.61
CA THR A 442 -18.34 -5.82 -16.88
C THR A 442 -19.16 -4.54 -16.91
N HIS A 443 -20.49 -4.68 -16.73
CA HIS A 443 -21.43 -3.54 -16.74
C HIS A 443 -21.17 -2.52 -15.62
N ARG A 444 -20.49 -2.90 -14.53
CA ARG A 444 -20.14 -1.97 -13.44
C ARG A 444 -19.16 -0.88 -13.87
N ALA A 445 -18.37 -1.12 -14.90
CA ALA A 445 -17.45 -0.13 -15.47
C ALA A 445 -18.18 0.91 -16.36
N GLY A 446 -19.47 0.72 -16.63
CA GLY A 446 -20.28 1.58 -17.46
C GLY A 446 -20.08 1.36 -18.96
N ALA A 447 -20.49 2.33 -19.75
CA ALA A 447 -20.44 2.26 -21.20
C ALA A 447 -19.04 2.64 -21.71
N LEU A 448 -18.49 1.82 -22.62
CA LEU A 448 -17.18 2.06 -23.23
C LEU A 448 -17.16 3.37 -24.07
N GLU A 449 -18.32 3.76 -24.60
CA GLU A 449 -18.53 4.97 -25.42
C GLU A 449 -18.18 6.26 -24.68
N VAL A 450 -18.28 6.28 -23.36
CA VAL A 450 -17.87 7.42 -22.53
C VAL A 450 -16.39 7.79 -22.76
N LEU A 451 -15.56 6.82 -23.15
CA LEU A 451 -14.14 7.03 -23.43
C LEU A 451 -13.84 7.50 -24.87
N ALA A 452 -14.86 7.67 -25.73
CA ALA A 452 -14.67 7.99 -27.16
C ALA A 452 -13.93 9.32 -27.37
N ASP A 453 -14.15 10.29 -26.49
CA ASP A 453 -13.58 11.65 -26.58
C ASP A 453 -12.15 11.75 -26.02
N LEU A 454 -11.56 10.65 -25.54
CA LEU A 454 -10.18 10.66 -25.09
C LEU A 454 -9.19 11.02 -26.21
N PRO A 455 -8.18 11.86 -25.93
CA PRO A 455 -7.24 12.33 -26.93
C PRO A 455 -6.58 11.21 -27.73
N ARG A 456 -6.41 11.41 -29.05
CA ARG A 456 -5.81 10.42 -29.95
C ARG A 456 -4.38 10.02 -29.62
N ARG A 457 -3.67 10.82 -28.83
CA ARG A 457 -2.34 10.50 -28.32
C ARG A 457 -2.32 9.33 -27.35
N LEU A 458 -3.47 9.00 -26.77
CA LEU A 458 -3.60 7.91 -25.78
C LEU A 458 -3.98 6.61 -26.48
N ARG A 459 -3.23 5.56 -26.20
CA ARG A 459 -3.67 4.19 -26.46
C ARG A 459 -4.63 3.78 -25.35
N ILE A 460 -5.62 3.00 -25.70
CA ILE A 460 -6.68 2.56 -24.79
C ILE A 460 -6.55 1.05 -24.57
N GLY A 461 -6.12 0.67 -23.37
CA GLY A 461 -6.21 -0.68 -22.87
C GLY A 461 -7.64 -0.93 -22.41
N VAL A 462 -8.28 -1.89 -23.04
CA VAL A 462 -9.67 -2.27 -22.77
C VAL A 462 -9.69 -3.62 -22.07
N GLY A 463 -10.28 -3.65 -20.86
CA GLY A 463 -10.60 -4.90 -20.18
C GLY A 463 -11.63 -5.69 -20.99
N VAL A 464 -11.27 -6.90 -21.42
CA VAL A 464 -12.13 -7.78 -22.22
C VAL A 464 -12.40 -9.13 -21.56
N LEU A 465 -11.78 -9.38 -20.42
CA LEU A 465 -11.89 -10.60 -19.63
C LEU A 465 -12.26 -10.25 -18.19
N ASP A 466 -13.28 -10.92 -17.66
CA ASP A 466 -13.68 -10.79 -16.27
C ASP A 466 -12.86 -11.74 -15.38
N GLN A 467 -11.83 -11.21 -14.71
CA GLN A 467 -10.97 -12.03 -13.85
C GLN A 467 -11.65 -12.48 -12.55
N LYS A 468 -12.77 -11.87 -12.15
CA LYS A 468 -13.56 -12.29 -10.97
C LYS A 468 -14.35 -13.57 -11.21
N SER A 469 -14.64 -13.90 -12.46
CA SER A 469 -15.35 -15.11 -12.82
C SER A 469 -14.39 -16.27 -13.10
N PRO A 470 -14.61 -17.47 -12.55
CA PRO A 470 -13.85 -18.66 -12.92
C PRO A 470 -14.22 -19.17 -14.33
N ARG A 471 -15.31 -18.66 -14.93
CA ARG A 471 -15.72 -19.02 -16.29
C ARG A 471 -14.74 -18.43 -17.30
N VAL A 472 -14.23 -19.25 -18.19
CA VAL A 472 -13.48 -18.80 -19.35
C VAL A 472 -14.46 -18.30 -20.42
N GLU A 473 -14.31 -17.06 -20.85
CA GLU A 473 -15.10 -16.47 -21.93
C GLU A 473 -14.85 -17.23 -23.26
N SER A 474 -15.92 -17.39 -24.04
CA SER A 474 -15.75 -17.91 -25.40
C SER A 474 -15.00 -16.90 -26.29
N VAL A 475 -14.30 -17.41 -27.30
CA VAL A 475 -13.61 -16.57 -28.28
C VAL A 475 -14.59 -15.60 -28.96
N ASP A 476 -15.84 -16.00 -29.20
CA ASP A 476 -16.85 -15.16 -29.84
C ASP A 476 -17.28 -14.00 -28.94
N GLU A 477 -17.46 -14.22 -27.62
CA GLU A 477 -17.75 -13.16 -26.65
C GLU A 477 -16.60 -12.13 -26.62
N VAL A 478 -15.36 -12.61 -26.54
CA VAL A 478 -14.17 -11.71 -26.51
C VAL A 478 -14.03 -10.99 -27.83
N HIS A 479 -14.22 -11.68 -28.96
CA HIS A 479 -14.18 -11.09 -30.30
C HIS A 479 -15.17 -9.92 -30.45
N ALA A 480 -16.41 -10.08 -29.97
CA ALA A 480 -17.41 -9.02 -30.00
C ALA A 480 -16.96 -7.77 -29.21
N ARG A 481 -16.34 -7.96 -28.02
CA ARG A 481 -15.78 -6.86 -27.20
C ARG A 481 -14.62 -6.18 -27.92
N VAL A 482 -13.69 -6.96 -28.49
CA VAL A 482 -12.55 -6.44 -29.25
C VAL A 482 -13.01 -5.65 -30.46
N ALA A 483 -13.96 -6.21 -31.25
CA ALA A 483 -14.51 -5.54 -32.42
C ALA A 483 -15.20 -4.19 -32.05
N ARG A 484 -15.94 -4.14 -30.96
CA ARG A 484 -16.52 -2.90 -30.43
C ARG A 484 -15.44 -1.88 -30.06
N ALA A 485 -14.39 -2.28 -29.34
CA ALA A 485 -13.28 -1.41 -28.99
C ALA A 485 -12.56 -0.86 -30.21
N VAL A 486 -12.30 -1.71 -31.22
CA VAL A 486 -11.68 -1.32 -32.48
C VAL A 486 -12.56 -0.36 -33.28
N ALA A 487 -13.88 -0.60 -33.32
CA ALA A 487 -14.82 0.31 -33.99
C ALA A 487 -14.84 1.71 -33.34
N LEU A 488 -14.67 1.77 -32.03
CA LEU A 488 -14.72 3.01 -31.26
C LEU A 488 -13.40 3.79 -31.30
N PHE A 489 -12.27 3.12 -31.13
CA PHE A 489 -10.97 3.78 -30.94
C PHE A 489 -10.02 3.67 -32.13
N GLY A 490 -10.24 2.70 -33.02
CA GLY A 490 -9.28 2.29 -34.05
C GLY A 490 -8.29 1.22 -33.55
N ALA A 491 -7.92 0.29 -34.41
CA ALA A 491 -7.06 -0.84 -34.08
C ALA A 491 -5.65 -0.39 -33.62
N ASP A 492 -5.16 0.71 -34.15
CA ASP A 492 -3.84 1.30 -33.83
C ASP A 492 -3.74 1.78 -32.38
N ARG A 493 -4.86 2.11 -31.76
CA ARG A 493 -4.93 2.64 -30.38
C ARG A 493 -5.29 1.57 -29.33
N VAL A 494 -5.87 0.46 -29.72
CA VAL A 494 -6.41 -0.54 -28.80
C VAL A 494 -5.31 -1.50 -28.35
N VAL A 495 -5.29 -1.83 -27.06
CA VAL A 495 -4.63 -2.98 -26.46
C VAL A 495 -5.61 -3.67 -25.51
N LEU A 496 -5.38 -4.94 -25.17
CA LEU A 496 -6.38 -5.78 -24.53
C LEU A 496 -5.79 -6.49 -23.30
N HIS A 497 -6.61 -6.58 -22.26
CA HIS A 497 -6.19 -7.17 -21.00
C HIS A 497 -7.42 -7.67 -20.20
N PRO A 498 -7.22 -8.40 -19.09
CA PRO A 498 -8.28 -8.63 -18.10
C PRO A 498 -8.64 -7.32 -17.37
N ASP A 499 -9.83 -7.24 -16.79
CA ASP A 499 -10.27 -6.05 -16.03
C ASP A 499 -9.31 -5.66 -14.89
N CYS A 500 -8.59 -6.63 -14.33
CA CYS A 500 -7.54 -6.41 -13.32
C CYS A 500 -6.55 -7.58 -13.32
N GLY A 501 -5.59 -7.58 -12.38
CA GLY A 501 -4.73 -8.73 -12.12
C GLY A 501 -5.51 -9.93 -11.61
N PHE A 502 -5.02 -11.15 -11.89
CA PHE A 502 -5.67 -12.40 -11.48
C PHE A 502 -5.47 -12.76 -10.00
N ALA A 503 -4.53 -12.10 -9.31
CA ALA A 503 -4.22 -12.34 -7.90
C ALA A 503 -3.63 -11.08 -7.26
N THR A 504 -4.45 -10.08 -7.00
CA THR A 504 -4.04 -8.76 -6.45
C THR A 504 -3.41 -8.87 -5.07
N PHE A 505 -3.88 -9.80 -4.24
CA PHE A 505 -3.21 -10.23 -3.01
C PHE A 505 -2.64 -11.63 -3.20
N ALA A 506 -1.51 -11.91 -2.55
CA ALA A 506 -0.84 -13.19 -2.71
C ALA A 506 -1.74 -14.37 -2.37
N ASP A 507 -2.46 -14.31 -1.26
CA ASP A 507 -3.33 -15.38 -0.75
C ASP A 507 -4.74 -15.41 -1.35
N ASN A 508 -5.04 -14.48 -2.27
CA ASN A 508 -6.35 -14.39 -2.90
C ASN A 508 -6.25 -14.60 -4.43
N PRO A 509 -6.04 -15.82 -4.92
CA PRO A 509 -6.21 -16.10 -6.33
C PRO A 509 -7.71 -16.12 -6.64
N ILE A 510 -8.20 -15.09 -7.31
CA ILE A 510 -9.57 -15.01 -7.81
C ILE A 510 -9.81 -16.10 -8.87
N ALA A 511 -8.77 -16.42 -9.64
CA ALA A 511 -8.77 -17.51 -10.62
C ALA A 511 -7.56 -18.42 -10.41
N SER A 512 -7.66 -19.69 -10.85
CA SER A 512 -6.49 -20.56 -10.96
C SER A 512 -5.57 -20.12 -12.11
N ALA A 513 -4.30 -20.54 -12.08
CA ALA A 513 -3.36 -20.27 -13.17
C ALA A 513 -3.86 -20.83 -14.53
N ASP A 514 -4.49 -22.00 -14.53
CA ASP A 514 -5.04 -22.60 -15.75
C ASP A 514 -6.20 -21.78 -16.32
N VAL A 515 -7.08 -21.26 -15.46
CA VAL A 515 -8.17 -20.36 -15.88
C VAL A 515 -7.61 -19.05 -16.42
N ALA A 516 -6.61 -18.46 -15.77
CA ALA A 516 -5.95 -17.25 -16.23
C ALA A 516 -5.28 -17.44 -17.61
N GLU A 517 -4.57 -18.55 -17.80
CA GLU A 517 -3.97 -18.92 -19.10
C GLU A 517 -5.04 -19.09 -20.17
N ALA A 518 -6.12 -19.84 -19.89
CA ALA A 518 -7.20 -20.08 -20.83
C ALA A 518 -7.92 -18.78 -21.24
N LYS A 519 -8.15 -17.85 -20.30
CA LYS A 519 -8.75 -16.55 -20.57
C LYS A 519 -7.86 -15.71 -21.52
N LEU A 520 -6.56 -15.61 -21.23
CA LEU A 520 -5.63 -14.88 -22.09
C LEU A 520 -5.53 -15.53 -23.48
N ARG A 521 -5.54 -16.86 -23.58
CA ARG A 521 -5.56 -17.57 -24.86
C ARG A 521 -6.82 -17.24 -25.67
N ALA A 522 -7.98 -17.15 -25.03
CA ALA A 522 -9.23 -16.75 -25.71
C ALA A 522 -9.13 -15.31 -26.25
N ALA A 523 -8.51 -14.39 -25.51
CA ALA A 523 -8.27 -13.01 -25.99
C ALA A 523 -7.31 -12.98 -27.19
N VAL A 524 -6.20 -13.71 -27.14
CA VAL A 524 -5.24 -13.80 -28.26
C VAL A 524 -5.93 -14.35 -29.50
N GLU A 525 -6.74 -15.40 -29.37
CA GLU A 525 -7.47 -15.97 -30.50
C GLU A 525 -8.52 -15.00 -31.06
N ALA A 526 -9.22 -14.26 -30.18
CA ALA A 526 -10.18 -13.24 -30.61
C ALA A 526 -9.49 -12.11 -31.43
N VAL A 527 -8.31 -11.67 -31.01
CA VAL A 527 -7.51 -10.67 -31.75
C VAL A 527 -7.09 -11.19 -33.13
N ARG A 528 -6.65 -12.45 -33.22
CA ARG A 528 -6.30 -13.07 -34.50
C ARG A 528 -7.46 -13.01 -35.50
N ARG A 529 -8.67 -13.26 -35.04
CA ARG A 529 -9.88 -13.19 -35.89
C ARG A 529 -10.18 -11.76 -36.36
N VAL A 530 -10.02 -10.76 -35.46
CA VAL A 530 -10.20 -9.34 -35.84
C VAL A 530 -9.14 -8.89 -36.85
N SER A 531 -7.91 -9.35 -36.69
CA SER A 531 -6.79 -8.99 -37.57
C SER A 531 -6.77 -9.76 -38.91
N GLY A 532 -7.67 -10.74 -39.12
CA GLY A 532 -7.68 -11.60 -40.29
C GLY A 532 -6.45 -12.53 -40.42
N ALA A 533 -5.67 -12.66 -39.33
CA ALA A 533 -4.50 -13.53 -39.29
C ALA A 533 -4.93 -15.01 -39.18
N LYS A 534 -4.40 -15.86 -40.08
CA LYS A 534 -4.63 -17.32 -39.99
C LYS A 534 -3.92 -17.87 -38.75
N ALA A 535 -4.54 -18.87 -38.12
CA ALA A 535 -3.86 -19.65 -37.09
C ALA A 535 -2.54 -20.23 -37.59
N PRO A 536 -1.48 -20.27 -36.78
CA PRO A 536 -0.20 -20.85 -37.12
C PRO A 536 -0.25 -22.32 -37.47
#